data_979c8154a3359ef55bc60686b5e28460
#
_entry.id   979c8154a3359ef55bc60686b5e28460
#
_cell.length_a   1.000
_cell.length_b   1.000
_cell.length_c   1.000
_cell.angle_alpha   90.00
_cell.angle_beta   90.00
_cell.angle_gamma   90.00
#
_symmetry.space_group_name_H-M   'P 1'
#
loop_
_entity.id
_entity.type
_entity.pdbx_description
1 polymer ?
#
loop_
_entity_poly.entity_id
_entity_poly.type
_entity_poly.pdbx_seq_one_letter_code
_entity_poly.pdbx_strand_id
1 'polypeptide(L)'
;SSHDRMAAYINHFEKNDVFNSSAVAYYCGNRGVLTLDESDNPKDKALMDRLARIIQARRYLKYGIPMKNKTRVVAHRGFWHTDGSAQNSIASLLKADQLGVYGVEFDVWMASDGVPVLNHDGWHDGYEVQSTPSTVLTTLKLENGEPMPTLAQYLEAAKDTKVHLVLELKPHATPEAETAAAEAVVKMVGRYGLSKRVTYISFSLHIMKELARLAPAKTQLMYLGGGTLPKDLKAMGLTGCDFNYGVYLNNPTWLNDIKALKMASNVWTVNNPADMMWAIENRVDYITTDRPDLFLKLTRK
;
A
#
# COMPACT_ATOMS: atom_id res chain seq x y z
N SER A 1 14.32 5.63 -31.49
CA SER A 1 14.74 4.23 -31.63
C SER A 1 13.59 3.27 -31.37
N SER A 2 13.73 2.02 -31.74
CA SER A 2 12.74 0.98 -31.41
C SER A 2 12.62 0.77 -29.90
N HIS A 3 13.73 0.94 -29.19
CA HIS A 3 13.75 0.92 -27.71
C HIS A 3 12.87 2.01 -27.12
N ASP A 4 12.97 3.26 -27.58
CA ASP A 4 12.20 4.38 -27.03
C ASP A 4 10.70 4.20 -27.28
N ARG A 5 10.33 3.71 -28.45
CA ARG A 5 8.93 3.40 -28.77
C ARG A 5 8.36 2.29 -27.90
N MET A 6 9.13 1.23 -27.68
CA MET A 6 8.74 0.11 -26.83
C MET A 6 8.60 0.57 -25.36
N ALA A 7 9.55 1.36 -24.85
CA ALA A 7 9.51 1.91 -23.50
C ALA A 7 8.29 2.82 -23.31
N ALA A 8 8.01 3.72 -24.25
CA ALA A 8 6.85 4.59 -24.22
C ALA A 8 5.53 3.79 -24.24
N TYR A 9 5.49 2.71 -25.02
CA TYR A 9 4.33 1.85 -25.14
C TYR A 9 4.06 1.06 -23.85
N ILE A 10 5.10 0.48 -23.24
CA ILE A 10 4.99 -0.23 -21.96
C ILE A 10 4.54 0.74 -20.86
N ASN A 11 5.11 1.95 -20.80
CA ASN A 11 4.71 2.97 -19.84
C ASN A 11 3.25 3.39 -20.02
N HIS A 12 2.78 3.49 -21.26
CA HIS A 12 1.37 3.79 -21.54
C HIS A 12 0.44 2.70 -21.02
N PHE A 13 0.80 1.43 -21.22
CA PHE A 13 0.04 0.30 -20.70
C PHE A 13 -0.08 0.30 -19.19
N GLU A 14 1.04 0.46 -18.51
CA GLU A 14 1.09 0.47 -17.06
C GLU A 14 0.29 1.62 -16.46
N LYS A 15 0.40 2.81 -17.08
CA LYS A 15 -0.29 4.02 -16.60
C LYS A 15 -1.80 3.95 -16.72
N ASN A 16 -2.31 3.26 -17.75
CA ASN A 16 -3.73 3.27 -18.08
C ASN A 16 -4.47 1.98 -17.73
N ASP A 17 -3.82 1.03 -17.06
CA ASP A 17 -4.37 -0.31 -16.77
C ASP A 17 -4.89 -1.04 -18.04
N VAL A 18 -4.41 -0.64 -19.22
CA VAL A 18 -4.91 -1.16 -20.50
C VAL A 18 -3.96 -2.22 -21.02
N PHE A 19 -4.27 -3.47 -20.73
CA PHE A 19 -3.60 -4.62 -21.33
C PHE A 19 -4.20 -4.94 -22.70
N ASN A 20 -3.82 -4.22 -23.73
CA ASN A 20 -4.26 -4.51 -25.07
C ASN A 20 -3.39 -5.62 -25.69
N SER A 21 -3.94 -6.86 -25.74
CA SER A 21 -3.24 -8.03 -26.27
C SER A 21 -2.77 -7.90 -27.70
N SER A 22 -3.59 -7.27 -28.52
CA SER A 22 -3.29 -7.11 -29.93
C SER A 22 -2.10 -6.21 -30.15
N ALA A 23 -1.98 -5.15 -29.35
CA ALA A 23 -0.87 -4.23 -29.47
C ALA A 23 0.42 -4.82 -28.90
N VAL A 24 0.38 -5.57 -27.79
CA VAL A 24 1.55 -6.30 -27.28
C VAL A 24 1.98 -7.35 -28.30
N ALA A 25 1.06 -8.13 -28.86
CA ALA A 25 1.36 -9.11 -29.91
C ALA A 25 1.94 -8.45 -31.16
N TYR A 26 1.42 -7.29 -31.56
CA TYR A 26 1.95 -6.52 -32.68
C TYR A 26 3.42 -6.13 -32.50
N TYR A 27 3.75 -5.57 -31.32
CA TYR A 27 5.14 -5.22 -31.02
C TYR A 27 6.06 -6.43 -30.87
N CYS A 28 5.60 -7.52 -30.27
CA CYS A 28 6.35 -8.78 -30.17
C CYS A 28 6.54 -9.42 -31.54
N GLY A 29 5.58 -9.26 -32.46
CA GLY A 29 5.66 -9.78 -33.84
C GLY A 29 6.55 -8.96 -34.78
N ASN A 30 6.83 -7.70 -34.46
CA ASN A 30 7.53 -6.77 -35.36
C ASN A 30 8.97 -6.46 -34.93
N ARG A 31 9.84 -7.45 -34.91
CA ARG A 31 11.32 -7.32 -34.86
C ARG A 31 11.91 -6.51 -33.68
N GLY A 32 11.18 -5.65 -33.02
CA GLY A 32 11.69 -4.85 -31.93
C GLY A 32 12.08 -5.67 -30.69
N VAL A 33 11.31 -6.70 -30.40
CA VAL A 33 11.57 -7.60 -29.27
C VAL A 33 12.76 -8.50 -29.55
N LEU A 34 12.86 -9.06 -30.77
CA LEU A 34 14.02 -9.88 -31.19
C LEU A 34 15.31 -9.08 -31.09
N THR A 35 15.29 -7.83 -31.51
CA THR A 35 16.47 -6.94 -31.42
C THR A 35 16.86 -6.64 -29.97
N LEU A 36 15.89 -6.54 -29.05
CA LEU A 36 16.14 -6.33 -27.63
C LEU A 36 16.68 -7.59 -26.94
N ASP A 37 16.19 -8.76 -27.34
CA ASP A 37 16.61 -10.06 -26.80
C ASP A 37 18.07 -10.38 -27.13
N GLU A 38 18.55 -9.95 -28.30
CA GLU A 38 19.93 -10.09 -28.70
C GLU A 38 20.86 -9.03 -28.11
N SER A 39 20.34 -8.07 -27.39
CA SER A 39 21.11 -6.97 -26.81
C SER A 39 21.78 -7.36 -25.50
N ASP A 40 23.07 -7.03 -25.35
CA ASP A 40 23.77 -7.11 -24.06
C ASP A 40 23.59 -5.86 -23.18
N ASN A 41 22.82 -4.87 -23.65
CA ASN A 41 22.55 -3.65 -22.90
C ASN A 41 21.62 -3.97 -21.71
N PRO A 42 22.03 -3.66 -20.45
CA PRO A 42 21.19 -3.92 -19.27
C PRO A 42 19.81 -3.25 -19.31
N LYS A 43 19.69 -2.09 -19.98
CA LYS A 43 18.40 -1.37 -20.13
C LYS A 43 17.45 -2.15 -21.05
N ASP A 44 17.96 -2.76 -22.09
CA ASP A 44 17.17 -3.56 -23.02
C ASP A 44 16.70 -4.85 -22.36
N LYS A 45 17.57 -5.49 -21.57
CA LYS A 45 17.21 -6.69 -20.77
C LYS A 45 16.11 -6.37 -19.76
N ALA A 46 16.24 -5.26 -19.04
CA ALA A 46 15.21 -4.83 -18.07
C ALA A 46 13.86 -4.57 -18.77
N LEU A 47 13.89 -3.99 -19.96
CA LEU A 47 12.69 -3.75 -20.76
C LEU A 47 12.04 -5.05 -21.23
N MET A 48 12.84 -6.02 -21.66
CA MET A 48 12.38 -7.36 -22.04
C MET A 48 11.74 -8.11 -20.87
N ASP A 49 12.38 -8.08 -19.70
CA ASP A 49 11.82 -8.69 -18.49
C ASP A 49 10.48 -8.08 -18.12
N ARG A 50 10.36 -6.76 -18.20
CA ARG A 50 9.12 -6.05 -17.93
C ARG A 50 8.03 -6.42 -18.93
N LEU A 51 8.35 -6.49 -20.22
CA LEU A 51 7.43 -6.93 -21.26
C LEU A 51 6.94 -8.37 -21.03
N ALA A 52 7.85 -9.27 -20.69
CA ALA A 52 7.52 -10.66 -20.36
C ALA A 52 6.55 -10.75 -19.19
N ARG A 53 6.75 -9.96 -18.14
CA ARG A 53 5.82 -9.88 -16.99
C ARG A 53 4.44 -9.36 -17.38
N ILE A 54 4.38 -8.36 -18.25
CA ILE A 54 3.10 -7.83 -18.76
C ILE A 54 2.33 -8.91 -19.51
N ILE A 55 2.98 -9.65 -20.38
CA ILE A 55 2.38 -10.74 -21.15
C ILE A 55 1.90 -11.86 -20.22
N GLN A 56 2.73 -12.27 -19.28
CA GLN A 56 2.36 -13.30 -18.30
C GLN A 56 1.22 -12.86 -17.40
N ALA A 57 1.23 -11.61 -16.93
CA ALA A 57 0.18 -11.06 -16.08
C ALA A 57 -1.20 -11.16 -16.73
N ARG A 58 -1.30 -10.92 -18.03
CA ARG A 58 -2.55 -11.09 -18.78
C ARG A 58 -3.04 -12.52 -18.78
N ARG A 59 -2.15 -13.46 -19.03
CA ARG A 59 -2.46 -14.88 -18.99
C ARG A 59 -2.96 -15.29 -17.60
N TYR A 60 -2.28 -14.82 -16.56
CA TYR A 60 -2.60 -15.16 -15.18
C TYR A 60 -3.87 -14.46 -14.66
N LEU A 61 -4.19 -13.28 -15.17
CA LEU A 61 -5.50 -12.66 -14.90
C LEU A 61 -6.66 -13.49 -15.44
N LYS A 62 -6.44 -14.20 -16.55
CA LYS A 62 -7.47 -15.06 -17.16
C LYS A 62 -7.54 -16.44 -16.51
N TYR A 63 -6.41 -17.03 -16.15
CA TYR A 63 -6.31 -18.45 -15.76
C TYR A 63 -5.82 -18.67 -14.32
N GLY A 64 -5.44 -17.60 -13.62
CA GLY A 64 -4.75 -17.68 -12.33
C GLY A 64 -3.25 -17.99 -12.46
N ILE A 65 -2.50 -17.71 -11.41
CA ILE A 65 -1.06 -18.03 -11.36
C ILE A 65 -0.83 -19.52 -11.12
N PRO A 66 0.23 -20.13 -11.71
CA PRO A 66 0.50 -21.56 -11.55
C PRO A 66 1.20 -21.89 -10.23
N MET A 67 1.77 -20.90 -9.53
CA MET A 67 2.49 -21.08 -8.28
C MET A 67 1.60 -20.81 -7.07
N LYS A 68 1.97 -21.35 -5.93
CA LYS A 68 1.30 -21.06 -4.66
C LYS A 68 1.67 -19.64 -4.21
N ASN A 69 0.65 -18.79 -4.03
CA ASN A 69 0.82 -17.45 -3.51
C ASN A 69 0.74 -17.43 -1.98
N LYS A 70 1.72 -16.79 -1.34
CA LYS A 70 1.72 -16.51 0.10
C LYS A 70 1.67 -15.01 0.43
N THR A 71 1.75 -14.15 -0.59
CA THR A 71 1.63 -12.69 -0.43
C THR A 71 0.19 -12.33 -0.13
N ARG A 72 -0.02 -11.51 0.89
CA ARG A 72 -1.35 -11.05 1.31
C ARG A 72 -1.59 -9.64 0.81
N VAL A 73 -2.84 -9.36 0.41
CA VAL A 73 -3.22 -8.07 -0.15
C VAL A 73 -3.82 -7.15 0.88
N VAL A 74 -3.33 -5.90 0.88
CA VAL A 74 -3.84 -4.78 1.67
C VAL A 74 -4.41 -3.74 0.70
N ALA A 75 -5.66 -3.37 0.91
CA ALA A 75 -6.33 -2.34 0.11
C ALA A 75 -5.87 -0.95 0.55
N HIS A 76 -5.15 -0.24 -0.31
CA HIS A 76 -4.62 1.10 -0.08
C HIS A 76 -5.77 2.11 0.05
N ARG A 77 -5.91 2.75 1.21
CA ARG A 77 -7.03 3.64 1.55
C ARG A 77 -8.41 2.96 1.41
N GLY A 78 -8.45 1.64 1.66
CA GLY A 78 -9.60 0.78 1.42
C GLY A 78 -9.76 0.39 -0.05
N PHE A 79 -10.85 -0.33 -0.38
CA PHE A 79 -11.22 -0.57 -1.78
C PHE A 79 -12.04 0.61 -2.28
N TRP A 80 -11.34 1.66 -2.70
CA TRP A 80 -11.96 2.91 -3.13
C TRP A 80 -12.24 2.96 -4.64
N HIS A 81 -11.49 2.21 -5.44
CA HIS A 81 -11.60 2.20 -6.91
C HIS A 81 -12.77 1.31 -7.37
N THR A 82 -13.96 1.65 -6.92
CA THR A 82 -15.22 0.98 -7.25
C THR A 82 -16.39 1.91 -6.99
N ASP A 83 -17.53 1.64 -7.61
CA ASP A 83 -18.72 2.50 -7.52
C ASP A 83 -19.19 2.67 -6.07
N GLY A 84 -19.55 3.89 -5.71
CA GLY A 84 -20.07 4.24 -4.38
C GLY A 84 -19.01 4.31 -3.29
N SER A 85 -17.73 4.20 -3.63
CA SER A 85 -16.60 4.24 -2.69
C SER A 85 -15.75 5.50 -2.86
N ALA A 86 -14.92 5.79 -1.85
CA ALA A 86 -13.92 6.86 -1.87
C ALA A 86 -12.75 6.48 -0.97
N GLN A 87 -11.58 7.08 -1.22
CA GLN A 87 -10.40 6.88 -0.38
C GLN A 87 -10.68 7.23 1.08
N ASN A 88 -10.21 6.40 2.01
CA ASN A 88 -10.36 6.61 3.45
C ASN A 88 -11.82 6.74 3.91
N SER A 89 -12.78 6.22 3.16
CA SER A 89 -14.19 6.19 3.53
C SER A 89 -14.54 4.90 4.27
N ILE A 90 -15.63 4.92 5.02
CA ILE A 90 -16.19 3.70 5.63
C ILE A 90 -16.66 2.74 4.53
N ALA A 91 -17.22 3.25 3.43
CA ALA A 91 -17.57 2.42 2.29
C ALA A 91 -16.38 1.64 1.74
N SER A 92 -15.19 2.27 1.64
CA SER A 92 -13.99 1.60 1.15
C SER A 92 -13.51 0.47 2.07
N LEU A 93 -13.69 0.61 3.37
CA LEU A 93 -13.44 -0.44 4.35
C LEU A 93 -14.38 -1.63 4.13
N LEU A 94 -15.68 -1.37 4.07
CA LEU A 94 -16.70 -2.41 3.93
C LEU A 94 -16.61 -3.15 2.60
N LYS A 95 -16.32 -2.44 1.51
CA LYS A 95 -16.13 -3.03 0.19
C LYS A 95 -14.86 -3.88 0.12
N ALA A 96 -13.79 -3.48 0.79
CA ALA A 96 -12.59 -4.30 0.92
C ALA A 96 -12.87 -5.60 1.68
N ASP A 97 -13.60 -5.54 2.78
CA ASP A 97 -14.02 -6.71 3.54
C ASP A 97 -14.89 -7.66 2.71
N GLN A 98 -15.86 -7.13 1.98
CA GLN A 98 -16.71 -7.91 1.08
C GLN A 98 -15.91 -8.59 -0.03
N LEU A 99 -14.87 -7.91 -0.53
CA LEU A 99 -13.99 -8.46 -1.56
C LEU A 99 -13.13 -9.61 -1.03
N GLY A 100 -12.90 -9.68 0.28
CA GLY A 100 -12.13 -10.74 0.92
C GLY A 100 -10.63 -10.50 0.94
N VAL A 101 -10.19 -9.25 1.02
CA VAL A 101 -8.79 -8.88 1.21
C VAL A 101 -8.30 -9.27 2.61
N TYR A 102 -6.98 -9.41 2.77
CA TYR A 102 -6.38 -9.62 4.09
C TYR A 102 -6.54 -8.39 4.97
N GLY A 103 -6.24 -7.19 4.44
CA GLY A 103 -6.22 -5.98 5.23
C GLY A 103 -6.61 -4.74 4.45
N VAL A 104 -6.83 -3.67 5.19
CA VAL A 104 -7.05 -2.32 4.66
C VAL A 104 -6.06 -1.35 5.29
N GLU A 105 -5.50 -0.48 4.47
CA GLU A 105 -4.67 0.64 4.92
C GLU A 105 -5.52 1.90 4.93
N PHE A 106 -5.29 2.77 5.91
CA PHE A 106 -5.96 4.06 6.04
C PHE A 106 -5.10 5.07 6.79
N ASP A 107 -5.33 6.34 6.53
CA ASP A 107 -4.47 7.45 6.96
C ASP A 107 -5.12 8.24 8.08
N VAL A 108 -4.37 8.51 9.15
CA VAL A 108 -4.86 9.18 10.36
C VAL A 108 -4.06 10.45 10.65
N TRP A 109 -4.79 11.53 10.90
CA TRP A 109 -4.33 12.81 11.42
C TRP A 109 -5.04 13.14 12.71
N MET A 110 -4.39 13.96 13.54
CA MET A 110 -5.08 14.60 14.68
C MET A 110 -5.69 15.92 14.24
N ALA A 111 -6.97 16.12 14.51
CA ALA A 111 -7.61 17.43 14.40
C ALA A 111 -7.11 18.36 15.52
N SER A 112 -7.39 19.66 15.40
CA SER A 112 -6.93 20.66 16.39
C SER A 112 -7.48 20.45 17.80
N ASP A 113 -8.61 19.78 17.92
CA ASP A 113 -9.27 19.44 19.20
C ASP A 113 -8.83 18.08 19.78
N GLY A 114 -7.80 17.46 19.20
CA GLY A 114 -7.27 16.18 19.65
C GLY A 114 -8.09 14.96 19.26
N VAL A 115 -9.01 15.09 18.32
CA VAL A 115 -9.79 13.98 17.77
C VAL A 115 -9.11 13.43 16.51
N PRO A 116 -8.76 12.13 16.46
CA PRO A 116 -8.20 11.53 15.25
C PRO A 116 -9.25 11.43 14.14
N VAL A 117 -8.86 11.82 12.93
CA VAL A 117 -9.69 11.77 11.72
C VAL A 117 -8.94 11.07 10.59
N LEU A 118 -9.66 10.59 9.58
CA LEU A 118 -9.07 9.97 8.40
C LEU A 118 -8.96 10.96 7.25
N ASN A 119 -7.76 11.15 6.74
CA ASN A 119 -7.47 11.88 5.50
C ASN A 119 -6.05 11.54 5.05
N HIS A 120 -5.79 11.45 3.76
CA HIS A 120 -4.43 11.20 3.29
C HIS A 120 -3.57 12.45 3.40
N ASP A 121 -4.04 13.57 2.83
CA ASP A 121 -3.31 14.82 2.82
C ASP A 121 -3.49 15.60 4.13
N GLY A 122 -2.56 16.52 4.42
CA GLY A 122 -2.68 17.43 5.55
C GLY A 122 -3.74 18.52 5.36
N TRP A 123 -4.39 18.56 4.19
CA TRP A 123 -5.41 19.54 3.80
C TRP A 123 -6.58 18.84 3.12
N HIS A 124 -7.77 19.37 3.34
CA HIS A 124 -8.98 18.95 2.63
C HIS A 124 -9.91 20.16 2.44
N ASP A 125 -10.33 20.41 1.19
CA ASP A 125 -11.21 21.54 0.83
C ASP A 125 -10.76 22.90 1.41
N GLY A 126 -9.44 23.15 1.41
CA GLY A 126 -8.86 24.38 1.93
C GLY A 126 -8.65 24.45 3.45
N TYR A 127 -9.03 23.40 4.17
CA TYR A 127 -8.79 23.30 5.63
C TYR A 127 -7.53 22.48 5.92
N GLU A 128 -6.62 23.04 6.71
CA GLU A 128 -5.51 22.28 7.28
C GLU A 128 -6.01 21.39 8.40
N VAL A 129 -5.80 20.09 8.30
CA VAL A 129 -6.36 19.11 9.24
C VAL A 129 -5.90 19.38 10.68
N GLN A 130 -4.59 19.58 10.87
CA GLN A 130 -4.02 19.80 12.22
C GLN A 130 -4.49 21.10 12.88
N SER A 131 -4.95 22.09 12.10
CA SER A 131 -5.38 23.41 12.58
C SER A 131 -6.90 23.57 12.64
N THR A 132 -7.66 22.52 12.27
CA THR A 132 -9.12 22.57 12.17
C THR A 132 -9.75 21.61 13.17
N PRO A 133 -10.80 22.02 13.90
CA PRO A 133 -11.48 21.11 14.82
C PRO A 133 -12.25 20.02 14.07
N SER A 134 -12.37 18.85 14.70
CA SER A 134 -13.05 17.69 14.11
C SER A 134 -14.51 17.97 13.74
N THR A 135 -15.18 18.86 14.50
CA THR A 135 -16.56 19.27 14.20
C THR A 135 -16.73 19.96 12.86
N VAL A 136 -15.68 20.63 12.37
CA VAL A 136 -15.64 21.20 11.00
C VAL A 136 -15.23 20.15 9.99
N LEU A 137 -14.13 19.41 10.27
CA LEU A 137 -13.59 18.42 9.32
C LEU A 137 -14.63 17.35 8.97
N THR A 138 -15.41 16.90 9.92
CA THR A 138 -16.44 15.85 9.70
C THR A 138 -17.68 16.35 8.95
N THR A 139 -17.77 17.64 8.64
CA THR A 139 -18.77 18.18 7.70
C THR A 139 -18.30 18.13 6.26
N LEU A 140 -17.01 17.99 6.02
CA LEU A 140 -16.43 17.94 4.69
C LEU A 140 -16.75 16.60 4.01
N LYS A 141 -17.03 16.65 2.70
CA LYS A 141 -17.45 15.48 1.93
C LYS A 141 -16.29 14.84 1.17
N LEU A 142 -16.31 13.52 1.14
CA LEU A 142 -15.48 12.70 0.28
C LEU A 142 -16.11 12.61 -1.12
N GLU A 143 -15.39 12.04 -2.07
CA GLU A 143 -15.85 11.96 -3.47
C GLU A 143 -17.17 11.19 -3.65
N ASN A 144 -17.48 10.24 -2.75
CA ASN A 144 -18.72 9.48 -2.76
C ASN A 144 -19.87 10.14 -1.95
N GLY A 145 -19.64 11.34 -1.40
CA GLY A 145 -20.63 12.06 -0.59
C GLY A 145 -20.64 11.71 0.90
N GLU A 146 -19.90 10.70 1.34
CA GLU A 146 -19.74 10.43 2.77
C GLU A 146 -18.97 11.55 3.45
N PRO A 147 -19.22 11.84 4.73
CA PRO A 147 -18.40 12.77 5.48
C PRO A 147 -17.01 12.18 5.77
N MET A 148 -16.00 13.04 5.95
CA MET A 148 -14.70 12.63 6.49
C MET A 148 -14.94 11.89 7.80
N PRO A 149 -14.50 10.63 7.96
CA PRO A 149 -14.75 9.89 9.20
C PRO A 149 -13.76 10.27 10.30
N THR A 150 -14.22 10.19 11.54
CA THR A 150 -13.31 10.09 12.69
C THR A 150 -12.75 8.68 12.77
N LEU A 151 -11.60 8.53 13.42
CA LEU A 151 -11.04 7.20 13.70
C LEU A 151 -12.04 6.34 14.51
N ALA A 152 -12.73 6.94 15.47
CA ALA A 152 -13.74 6.24 16.26
C ALA A 152 -14.85 5.64 15.38
N GLN A 153 -15.39 6.41 14.44
CA GLN A 153 -16.41 5.93 13.51
C GLN A 153 -15.87 4.81 12.60
N TYR A 154 -14.65 4.96 12.13
CA TYR A 154 -14.00 3.95 11.28
C TYR A 154 -13.76 2.65 12.04
N LEU A 155 -13.23 2.72 13.26
CA LEU A 155 -12.99 1.54 14.10
C LEU A 155 -14.29 0.85 14.50
N GLU A 156 -15.36 1.61 14.78
CA GLU A 156 -16.68 1.03 15.03
C GLU A 156 -17.17 0.18 13.84
N ALA A 157 -17.05 0.72 12.64
CA ALA A 157 -17.39 -0.03 11.42
C ALA A 157 -16.47 -1.26 11.22
N ALA A 158 -15.19 -1.13 11.57
CA ALA A 158 -14.21 -2.21 11.42
C ALA A 158 -14.47 -3.40 12.33
N LYS A 159 -15.15 -3.22 13.46
CA LYS A 159 -15.46 -4.32 14.40
C LYS A 159 -16.25 -5.45 13.75
N ASP A 160 -17.12 -5.13 12.81
CA ASP A 160 -17.98 -6.10 12.13
C ASP A 160 -17.34 -6.69 10.86
N THR A 161 -16.09 -6.35 10.60
CA THR A 161 -15.31 -6.86 9.47
C THR A 161 -14.30 -7.92 9.92
N LYS A 162 -13.73 -8.63 8.95
CA LYS A 162 -12.67 -9.64 9.18
C LYS A 162 -11.29 -9.12 8.80
N VAL A 163 -11.19 -7.91 8.25
CA VAL A 163 -9.93 -7.38 7.74
C VAL A 163 -8.95 -7.02 8.84
N HIS A 164 -7.67 -7.20 8.55
CA HIS A 164 -6.60 -6.61 9.34
C HIS A 164 -6.49 -5.10 9.02
N LEU A 165 -6.18 -4.29 10.02
CA LEU A 165 -6.15 -2.84 9.91
C LEU A 165 -4.69 -2.37 9.87
N VAL A 166 -4.32 -1.69 8.79
CA VAL A 166 -3.00 -1.07 8.64
C VAL A 166 -3.18 0.42 8.76
N LEU A 167 -2.88 0.94 9.96
CA LEU A 167 -3.08 2.33 10.33
C LEU A 167 -1.81 3.13 10.09
N GLU A 168 -1.85 4.06 9.13
CA GLU A 168 -0.79 5.04 8.94
C GLU A 168 -1.04 6.27 9.80
N LEU A 169 -0.15 6.51 10.76
CA LEU A 169 -0.14 7.75 11.51
C LEU A 169 0.79 8.75 10.81
N LYS A 170 0.21 9.81 10.30
CA LYS A 170 0.92 10.82 9.52
C LYS A 170 1.91 11.61 10.38
N PRO A 171 3.07 12.02 9.82
CA PRO A 171 3.95 12.96 10.51
C PRO A 171 3.23 14.26 10.82
N HIS A 172 3.39 14.76 12.03
CA HIS A 172 2.79 16.00 12.50
C HIS A 172 3.84 17.11 12.66
N ALA A 173 3.39 18.32 12.95
CA ALA A 173 4.24 19.52 12.94
C ALA A 173 5.38 19.49 13.97
N THR A 174 5.18 18.83 15.11
CA THR A 174 6.17 18.75 16.19
C THR A 174 6.25 17.33 16.78
N PRO A 175 7.39 16.96 17.39
CA PRO A 175 7.51 15.68 18.09
C PRO A 175 6.46 15.53 19.21
N GLU A 176 6.11 16.60 19.92
CA GLU A 176 5.11 16.59 20.97
C GLU A 176 3.72 16.28 20.41
N ALA A 177 3.37 16.86 19.25
CA ALA A 177 2.12 16.56 18.55
C ALA A 177 2.08 15.10 18.08
N GLU A 178 3.21 14.57 17.60
CA GLU A 178 3.35 13.16 17.18
C GLU A 178 3.19 12.21 18.36
N THR A 179 3.79 12.51 19.50
CA THR A 179 3.61 11.73 20.73
C THR A 179 2.16 11.72 21.18
N ALA A 180 1.51 12.87 21.21
CA ALA A 180 0.09 12.98 21.57
C ALA A 180 -0.81 12.19 20.60
N ALA A 181 -0.50 12.23 19.30
CA ALA A 181 -1.22 11.47 18.28
C ALA A 181 -1.05 9.95 18.51
N ALA A 182 0.16 9.49 18.74
CA ALA A 182 0.45 8.06 19.00
C ALA A 182 -0.30 7.58 20.26
N GLU A 183 -0.27 8.34 21.33
CA GLU A 183 -0.99 8.02 22.57
C GLU A 183 -2.51 7.92 22.35
N ALA A 184 -3.10 8.90 21.67
CA ALA A 184 -4.53 8.92 21.39
C ALA A 184 -4.97 7.75 20.51
N VAL A 185 -4.20 7.43 19.47
CA VAL A 185 -4.52 6.36 18.52
C VAL A 185 -4.41 4.99 19.18
N VAL A 186 -3.32 4.70 19.90
CA VAL A 186 -3.14 3.42 20.59
C VAL A 186 -4.24 3.20 21.62
N LYS A 187 -4.59 4.24 22.39
CA LYS A 187 -5.66 4.19 23.38
C LYS A 187 -7.01 3.90 22.74
N MET A 188 -7.33 4.55 21.61
CA MET A 188 -8.59 4.36 20.91
C MET A 188 -8.71 2.96 20.32
N VAL A 189 -7.66 2.46 19.67
CA VAL A 189 -7.63 1.08 19.15
C VAL A 189 -7.87 0.07 20.27
N GLY A 190 -7.27 0.27 21.44
CA GLY A 190 -7.51 -0.56 22.63
C GLY A 190 -8.95 -0.52 23.12
N ARG A 191 -9.58 0.66 23.16
CA ARG A 191 -10.99 0.82 23.54
C ARG A 191 -11.96 0.07 22.66
N TYR A 192 -11.67 0.00 21.36
CA TYR A 192 -12.49 -0.76 20.41
C TYR A 192 -12.17 -2.25 20.38
N GLY A 193 -11.21 -2.71 21.17
CA GLY A 193 -10.83 -4.12 21.26
C GLY A 193 -10.11 -4.63 19.99
N LEU A 194 -9.45 -3.75 19.23
CA LEU A 194 -8.86 -4.06 17.94
C LEU A 194 -7.34 -4.16 17.96
N SER A 195 -6.71 -4.08 19.14
CA SER A 195 -5.24 -4.06 19.26
C SER A 195 -4.55 -5.23 18.57
N LYS A 196 -5.15 -6.42 18.54
CA LYS A 196 -4.60 -7.61 17.89
C LYS A 196 -4.79 -7.63 16.37
N ARG A 197 -5.58 -6.70 15.83
CA ARG A 197 -5.91 -6.61 14.40
C ARG A 197 -5.29 -5.39 13.74
N VAL A 198 -4.33 -4.72 14.36
CA VAL A 198 -3.75 -3.47 13.85
C VAL A 198 -2.24 -3.63 13.66
N THR A 199 -1.78 -3.18 12.50
CA THR A 199 -0.38 -2.85 12.21
C THR A 199 -0.28 -1.34 12.11
N TYR A 200 0.72 -0.73 12.77
CA TYR A 200 0.99 0.70 12.65
C TYR A 200 2.13 0.95 11.68
N ILE A 201 1.93 1.92 10.81
CA ILE A 201 2.94 2.40 9.86
C ILE A 201 3.07 3.92 9.92
N SER A 202 4.24 4.45 9.63
CA SER A 202 4.49 5.89 9.55
C SER A 202 5.77 6.19 8.79
N PHE A 203 5.86 7.41 8.23
CA PHE A 203 7.09 8.00 7.72
C PHE A 203 7.94 8.68 8.80
N SER A 204 7.39 8.86 10.01
CA SER A 204 8.10 9.46 11.14
C SER A 204 8.76 8.39 12.00
N LEU A 205 10.09 8.43 12.12
CA LEU A 205 10.81 7.55 13.06
C LEU A 205 10.43 7.86 14.50
N HIS A 206 10.17 9.11 14.83
CA HIS A 206 9.72 9.49 16.16
C HIS A 206 8.38 8.82 16.51
N ILE A 207 7.41 8.86 15.59
CA ILE A 207 6.12 8.15 15.76
C ILE A 207 6.36 6.67 15.96
N MET A 208 7.21 6.04 15.13
CA MET A 208 7.47 4.60 15.23
C MET A 208 8.10 4.23 16.59
N LYS A 209 9.01 5.04 17.12
CA LYS A 209 9.58 4.84 18.43
C LYS A 209 8.54 4.98 19.55
N GLU A 210 7.65 5.96 19.43
CA GLU A 210 6.56 6.14 20.39
C GLU A 210 5.56 4.99 20.34
N LEU A 211 5.21 4.52 19.15
CA LEU A 211 4.37 3.34 18.99
C LEU A 211 5.01 2.08 19.58
N ALA A 212 6.33 1.92 19.43
CA ALA A 212 7.06 0.80 20.05
C ALA A 212 6.98 0.85 21.58
N ARG A 213 6.96 2.04 22.16
CA ARG A 213 6.80 2.25 23.59
C ARG A 213 5.37 2.02 24.09
N LEU A 214 4.38 2.43 23.29
CA LEU A 214 2.96 2.55 23.70
C LEU A 214 2.12 1.34 23.32
N ALA A 215 2.38 0.72 22.17
CA ALA A 215 1.56 -0.37 21.67
C ALA A 215 1.78 -1.65 22.49
N PRO A 216 0.77 -2.54 22.56
CA PRO A 216 0.94 -3.85 23.19
C PRO A 216 2.09 -4.64 22.59
N ALA A 217 2.71 -5.50 23.41
CA ALA A 217 3.75 -6.42 22.93
C ALA A 217 3.25 -7.24 21.72
N LYS A 218 4.14 -7.54 20.78
CA LYS A 218 3.85 -8.26 19.53
C LYS A 218 3.02 -7.48 18.49
N THR A 219 2.71 -6.20 18.72
CA THR A 219 2.12 -5.36 17.69
C THR A 219 3.09 -5.19 16.52
N GLN A 220 2.60 -5.35 15.28
CA GLN A 220 3.40 -5.09 14.10
C GLN A 220 3.60 -3.59 13.91
N LEU A 221 4.86 -3.19 13.75
CA LEU A 221 5.30 -1.81 13.58
C LEU A 221 6.22 -1.74 12.36
N MET A 222 5.77 -1.10 11.28
CA MET A 222 6.48 -1.09 10.01
C MET A 222 6.77 0.35 9.56
N TYR A 223 8.03 0.60 9.23
CA TYR A 223 8.47 1.94 8.79
C TYR A 223 8.28 2.11 7.29
N LEU A 224 7.80 3.30 6.88
CA LEU A 224 7.53 3.63 5.48
C LEU A 224 8.72 4.27 4.75
N GLY A 225 9.62 4.91 5.47
CA GLY A 225 10.74 5.64 4.87
C GLY A 225 11.89 4.74 4.42
N GLY A 226 12.22 4.80 3.14
CA GLY A 226 13.25 3.96 2.51
C GLY A 226 14.69 4.41 2.74
N GLY A 227 14.95 5.41 3.58
CA GLY A 227 16.28 5.94 3.86
C GLY A 227 17.00 5.29 5.03
N THR A 228 16.39 4.32 5.69
CA THR A 228 16.96 3.64 6.86
C THR A 228 17.13 2.15 6.57
N LEU A 229 18.29 1.61 6.93
CA LEU A 229 18.58 0.19 6.71
C LEU A 229 17.66 -0.72 7.55
N PRO A 230 17.21 -1.85 7.00
CA PRO A 230 16.38 -2.80 7.75
C PRO A 230 16.94 -3.21 9.11
N LYS A 231 18.25 -3.46 9.20
CA LYS A 231 18.91 -3.80 10.46
C LYS A 231 18.78 -2.72 11.54
N ASP A 232 18.81 -1.45 11.12
CA ASP A 232 18.70 -0.32 12.05
C ASP A 232 17.26 -0.17 12.54
N LEU A 233 16.27 -0.43 11.68
CA LEU A 233 14.87 -0.48 12.06
C LEU A 233 14.60 -1.59 13.08
N LYS A 234 15.18 -2.76 12.88
CA LYS A 234 15.10 -3.85 13.85
C LYS A 234 15.69 -3.46 15.20
N ALA A 235 16.82 -2.79 15.20
CA ALA A 235 17.47 -2.30 16.41
C ALA A 235 16.61 -1.29 17.18
N MET A 236 15.70 -0.57 16.50
CA MET A 236 14.73 0.35 17.10
C MET A 236 13.49 -0.36 17.68
N GLY A 237 13.39 -1.68 17.58
CA GLY A 237 12.24 -2.45 18.02
C GLY A 237 11.11 -2.56 17.00
N LEU A 238 11.36 -2.19 15.75
CA LEU A 238 10.37 -2.31 14.68
C LEU A 238 10.34 -3.73 14.12
N THR A 239 9.20 -4.13 13.57
CA THR A 239 8.95 -5.52 13.16
C THR A 239 8.88 -5.70 11.65
N GLY A 240 8.99 -4.62 10.87
CA GLY A 240 8.90 -4.72 9.43
C GLY A 240 9.25 -3.44 8.69
N CYS A 241 9.30 -3.60 7.38
CA CYS A 241 9.54 -2.54 6.41
C CYS A 241 8.37 -2.47 5.43
N ASP A 242 7.82 -1.28 5.25
CA ASP A 242 6.72 -1.01 4.32
C ASP A 242 7.18 0.06 3.34
N PHE A 243 7.88 -0.36 2.28
CA PHE A 243 8.59 0.56 1.41
C PHE A 243 7.92 0.71 0.05
N ASN A 244 8.12 1.88 -0.55
CA ASN A 244 7.80 2.12 -1.94
C ASN A 244 8.48 1.07 -2.85
N TYR A 245 7.80 0.66 -3.89
CA TYR A 245 8.29 -0.30 -4.88
C TYR A 245 9.69 0.04 -5.40
N GLY A 246 9.93 1.32 -5.71
CA GLY A 246 11.24 1.79 -6.19
C GLY A 246 12.37 1.60 -5.18
N VAL A 247 12.08 1.65 -3.88
CA VAL A 247 13.09 1.42 -2.82
C VAL A 247 13.63 -0.01 -2.90
N TYR A 248 12.75 -1.00 -3.08
CA TYR A 248 13.17 -2.39 -3.23
C TYR A 248 13.93 -2.64 -4.52
N LEU A 249 13.53 -2.01 -5.61
CA LEU A 249 14.24 -2.12 -6.89
C LEU A 249 15.66 -1.53 -6.80
N ASN A 250 15.82 -0.42 -6.06
CA ASN A 250 17.12 0.23 -5.87
C ASN A 250 18.00 -0.46 -4.82
N ASN A 251 17.43 -1.34 -4.02
CA ASN A 251 18.11 -2.08 -2.95
C ASN A 251 17.79 -3.58 -3.05
N PRO A 252 18.30 -4.27 -4.07
CA PRO A 252 17.85 -5.63 -4.43
C PRO A 252 18.14 -6.69 -3.35
N THR A 253 19.01 -6.42 -2.39
CA THR A 253 19.28 -7.35 -1.27
C THR A 253 18.33 -7.18 -0.08
N TRP A 254 17.55 -6.10 -0.03
CA TRP A 254 16.80 -5.74 1.18
C TRP A 254 15.67 -6.71 1.52
N LEU A 255 15.00 -7.30 0.55
CA LEU A 255 13.97 -8.31 0.84
C LEU A 255 14.56 -9.55 1.52
N ASN A 256 15.73 -10.00 1.08
CA ASN A 256 16.44 -11.11 1.73
C ASN A 256 16.97 -10.71 3.11
N ASP A 257 17.48 -9.48 3.26
CA ASP A 257 17.94 -8.96 4.53
C ASP A 257 16.80 -8.88 5.55
N ILE A 258 15.63 -8.37 5.14
CA ILE A 258 14.42 -8.29 5.95
C ILE A 258 14.01 -9.68 6.44
N LYS A 259 14.01 -10.67 5.55
CA LYS A 259 13.69 -12.06 5.89
C LYS A 259 14.70 -12.66 6.88
N ALA A 260 15.99 -12.44 6.65
CA ALA A 260 17.05 -12.92 7.54
C ALA A 260 16.96 -12.30 8.95
N LEU A 261 16.46 -11.06 9.03
CA LEU A 261 16.20 -10.36 10.30
C LEU A 261 14.89 -10.82 10.97
N LYS A 262 14.15 -11.73 10.36
CA LYS A 262 12.81 -12.17 10.82
C LYS A 262 11.82 -11.01 10.94
N MET A 263 11.91 -10.06 10.04
CA MET A 263 10.99 -8.94 9.89
C MET A 263 9.98 -9.21 8.76
N ALA A 264 8.87 -8.50 8.77
CA ALA A 264 7.89 -8.53 7.70
C ALA A 264 8.22 -7.49 6.61
N SER A 265 7.82 -7.78 5.39
CA SER A 265 7.92 -6.86 4.25
C SER A 265 6.54 -6.51 3.70
N ASN A 266 6.37 -5.26 3.31
CA ASN A 266 5.22 -4.75 2.56
C ASN A 266 5.74 -3.84 1.46
N VAL A 267 5.09 -3.82 0.33
CA VAL A 267 5.42 -2.94 -0.81
C VAL A 267 4.21 -2.13 -1.23
N TRP A 268 4.41 -0.84 -1.48
CA TRP A 268 3.37 0.09 -1.93
C TRP A 268 3.87 1.02 -3.04
N THR A 269 3.04 1.64 -3.80
CA THR A 269 1.66 1.27 -4.14
C THR A 269 1.75 0.52 -5.46
N VAL A 270 1.35 -0.73 -5.46
CA VAL A 270 1.56 -1.65 -6.60
C VAL A 270 0.21 -1.93 -7.25
N ASN A 271 -0.07 -1.27 -8.37
CA ASN A 271 -1.37 -1.31 -9.05
C ASN A 271 -1.36 -2.11 -10.34
N ASN A 272 -0.18 -2.39 -10.87
CA ASN A 272 -0.02 -3.10 -12.13
C ASN A 272 0.13 -4.61 -11.88
N PRO A 273 -0.62 -5.48 -12.55
CA PRO A 273 -0.50 -6.94 -12.38
C PRO A 273 0.91 -7.50 -12.62
N ALA A 274 1.70 -6.90 -13.51
CA ALA A 274 3.09 -7.32 -13.72
C ALA A 274 3.96 -7.08 -12.48
N ASP A 275 3.75 -5.96 -11.79
CA ASP A 275 4.46 -5.63 -10.55
C ASP A 275 3.90 -6.43 -9.36
N MET A 276 2.62 -6.77 -9.37
CA MET A 276 2.04 -7.71 -8.42
C MET A 276 2.72 -9.08 -8.51
N MET A 277 3.00 -9.55 -9.71
CA MET A 277 3.74 -10.79 -9.94
C MET A 277 5.17 -10.71 -9.41
N TRP A 278 5.83 -9.57 -9.59
CA TRP A 278 7.15 -9.35 -9.01
C TRP A 278 7.11 -9.53 -7.48
N ALA A 279 6.11 -8.97 -6.80
CA ALA A 279 5.96 -9.11 -5.37
C ALA A 279 5.74 -10.58 -4.95
N ILE A 280 4.91 -11.31 -5.67
CA ILE A 280 4.66 -12.74 -5.41
C ILE A 280 5.93 -13.57 -5.62
N GLU A 281 6.64 -13.36 -6.72
CA GLU A 281 7.88 -14.06 -7.06
C GLU A 281 9.00 -13.80 -6.05
N ASN A 282 9.08 -12.56 -5.55
CA ASN A 282 10.06 -12.17 -4.52
C ASN A 282 9.59 -12.44 -3.09
N ARG A 283 8.43 -13.08 -2.93
CA ARG A 283 7.87 -13.50 -1.63
C ARG A 283 7.75 -12.35 -0.63
N VAL A 284 7.31 -11.20 -1.11
CA VAL A 284 6.94 -10.07 -0.26
C VAL A 284 5.74 -10.50 0.59
N ASP A 285 5.77 -10.22 1.88
CA ASP A 285 4.70 -10.69 2.79
C ASP A 285 3.36 -10.01 2.50
N TYR A 286 3.39 -8.71 2.23
CA TYR A 286 2.19 -7.91 1.97
C TYR A 286 2.39 -7.03 0.74
N ILE A 287 1.31 -6.85 -0.01
CA ILE A 287 1.23 -5.89 -1.11
C ILE A 287 0.11 -4.89 -0.82
N THR A 288 0.43 -3.61 -0.87
CA THR A 288 -0.55 -2.52 -0.72
C THR A 288 -0.87 -1.96 -2.09
N THR A 289 -2.15 -2.00 -2.45
CA THR A 289 -2.62 -1.69 -3.81
C THR A 289 -3.97 -0.97 -3.82
N ASP A 290 -4.16 -0.11 -4.81
CA ASP A 290 -5.48 0.49 -5.12
C ASP A 290 -6.39 -0.49 -5.88
N ARG A 291 -5.82 -1.59 -6.37
CA ARG A 291 -6.53 -2.59 -7.17
C ARG A 291 -6.48 -3.98 -6.52
N PRO A 292 -7.00 -4.13 -5.29
CA PRO A 292 -7.04 -5.43 -4.64
C PRO A 292 -7.89 -6.44 -5.41
N ASP A 293 -8.87 -5.98 -6.18
CA ASP A 293 -9.68 -6.78 -7.09
C ASP A 293 -8.82 -7.49 -8.15
N LEU A 294 -7.88 -6.79 -8.76
CA LEU A 294 -6.95 -7.38 -9.73
C LEU A 294 -6.01 -8.39 -9.08
N PHE A 295 -5.48 -8.09 -7.90
CA PHE A 295 -4.62 -9.01 -7.18
C PHE A 295 -5.35 -10.32 -6.83
N LEU A 296 -6.57 -10.23 -6.36
CA LEU A 296 -7.37 -11.42 -6.04
C LEU A 296 -7.75 -12.22 -7.30
N LYS A 297 -8.05 -11.52 -8.40
CA LYS A 297 -8.28 -12.18 -9.69
C LYS A 297 -7.06 -12.94 -10.18
N LEU A 298 -5.86 -12.35 -9.99
CA LEU A 298 -4.58 -12.95 -10.34
C LEU A 298 -4.26 -14.21 -9.51
N THR A 299 -4.61 -14.21 -8.23
CA THR A 299 -4.19 -15.22 -7.25
C THR A 299 -5.24 -16.26 -6.89
N ARG A 300 -6.51 -16.01 -7.19
CA ARG A 300 -7.59 -16.99 -6.99
C ARG A 300 -7.55 -18.06 -8.08
N LYS A 301 -7.62 -19.32 -7.64
CA LYS A 301 -7.79 -20.49 -8.51
C LYS A 301 -9.26 -20.79 -8.75
#